data_bcb8a0fd7a5c7bae54bb5cd7987b9e65
#
_entry.id   bcb8a0fd7a5c7bae54bb5cd7987b9e65
#
_cell.length_a   1.000
_cell.length_b   1.000
_cell.length_c   1.000
_cell.angle_alpha   90.00
_cell.angle_beta   90.00
_cell.angle_gamma   90.00
#
_symmetry.space_group_name_H-M   'P 1'
#
loop_
_entity.id
_entity.type
_entity.pdbx_description
1 polymer ?
#
loop_
_entity_poly.entity_id
_entity_poly.type
_entity_poly.pdbx_seq_one_letter_code
_entity_poly.pdbx_strand_id
1 'polypeptide(L)'
;DVSTIYNGYFSDASRMFMIGNVHPAIKRLVDVTKECLEIGIQAAQPWARLGDVGAAIQQHAEKNGYSVVRELCGHGVGIKFHEEPDVEHFGRKGTGMMILPGMTFTIEPMFFMG
;
A
#
# COMPACT_ATOMS: atom_id res chain seq x y z
N ASP A 1 12.61 -0.92 6.20
CA ASP A 1 11.88 0.35 6.25
C ASP A 1 12.85 1.49 6.50
N VAL A 2 12.83 2.48 5.63
CA VAL A 2 13.76 3.61 5.67
C VAL A 2 12.99 4.92 5.51
N SER A 3 13.07 5.75 6.53
CA SER A 3 12.51 7.10 6.52
C SER A 3 13.63 8.12 6.43
N THR A 4 13.44 9.17 5.64
CA THR A 4 14.41 10.25 5.51
C THR A 4 13.74 11.61 5.65
N ILE A 5 14.53 12.61 6.02
CA ILE A 5 14.12 14.02 6.06
C ILE A 5 15.11 14.79 5.22
N TYR A 6 14.61 15.52 4.24
CA TYR A 6 15.40 16.40 3.40
C TYR A 6 14.76 17.77 3.29
N ASN A 7 15.47 18.80 3.68
CA ASN A 7 14.96 20.19 3.73
C ASN A 7 13.62 20.34 4.48
N GLY A 8 13.44 19.56 5.54
CA GLY A 8 12.20 19.58 6.33
C GLY A 8 11.06 18.72 5.79
N TYR A 9 11.25 18.03 4.68
CA TYR A 9 10.25 17.13 4.09
C TYR A 9 10.59 15.67 4.39
N PHE A 10 9.57 14.90 4.74
CA PHE A 10 9.69 13.47 5.05
C PHE A 10 9.50 12.62 3.80
N SER A 11 10.24 11.54 3.72
CA SER A 11 9.98 10.43 2.80
C SER A 11 9.95 9.11 3.56
N ASP A 12 9.24 8.14 3.01
CA ASP A 12 9.04 6.83 3.59
C ASP A 12 9.12 5.78 2.50
N ALA A 13 9.92 4.74 2.69
CA ALA A 13 10.09 3.67 1.73
C ALA A 13 10.43 2.35 2.44
N SER A 14 9.82 1.28 1.97
CA SER A 14 10.07 -0.07 2.49
C SER A 14 10.32 -1.05 1.36
N ARG A 15 11.14 -2.05 1.64
CA ARG A 15 11.36 -3.18 0.75
C ARG A 15 11.54 -4.46 1.54
N MET A 16 10.93 -5.54 1.07
CA MET A 16 11.11 -6.86 1.66
C MET A 16 12.34 -7.54 1.10
N PHE A 17 13.19 -8.08 2.00
CA PHE A 17 14.32 -8.93 1.66
C PHE A 17 14.13 -10.30 2.28
N MET A 18 14.20 -11.34 1.46
CA MET A 18 14.14 -12.74 1.94
C MET A 18 15.57 -13.26 2.09
N ILE A 19 15.96 -13.64 3.30
CA ILE A 19 17.32 -14.08 3.61
C ILE A 19 17.38 -15.60 3.70
N GLY A 20 18.31 -16.20 2.97
CA GLY A 20 18.52 -17.65 2.95
C GLY A 20 17.39 -18.43 2.28
N ASN A 21 17.13 -19.63 2.78
CA ASN A 21 16.10 -20.52 2.27
C ASN A 21 14.75 -20.20 2.93
N VAL A 22 13.90 -19.49 2.23
CA VAL A 22 12.56 -19.12 2.70
C VAL A 22 11.53 -20.17 2.26
N HIS A 23 10.65 -20.54 3.19
CA HIS A 23 9.58 -21.49 2.89
C HIS A 23 8.73 -21.00 1.70
N PRO A 24 8.38 -21.89 0.72
CA PRO A 24 7.65 -21.48 -0.49
C PRO A 24 6.34 -20.72 -0.24
N ALA A 25 5.60 -21.08 0.81
CA ALA A 25 4.37 -20.38 1.18
C ALA A 25 4.62 -18.92 1.62
N ILE A 26 5.72 -18.69 2.32
CA ILE A 26 6.13 -17.34 2.76
C ILE A 26 6.62 -16.54 1.55
N LYS A 27 7.43 -17.17 0.68
CA LYS A 27 7.88 -16.55 -0.56
C LYS A 27 6.66 -16.10 -1.41
N ARG A 28 5.66 -16.95 -1.55
CA ARG A 28 4.44 -16.62 -2.28
C ARG A 28 3.70 -15.43 -1.66
N LEU A 29 3.57 -15.38 -0.33
CA LEU A 29 2.99 -14.22 0.36
C LEU A 29 3.73 -12.93 0.01
N VAL A 30 5.05 -12.94 0.07
CA VAL A 30 5.90 -11.78 -0.28
C VAL A 30 5.70 -11.37 -1.74
N ASP A 31 5.72 -12.32 -2.67
CA ASP A 31 5.55 -12.05 -4.09
C ASP A 31 4.17 -11.43 -4.38
N VAL A 32 3.09 -12.01 -3.83
CA VAL A 32 1.72 -11.49 -4.00
C VAL A 32 1.57 -10.11 -3.34
N THR A 33 2.20 -9.88 -2.19
CA THR A 33 2.18 -8.57 -1.54
C THR A 33 2.84 -7.51 -2.42
N LYS A 34 3.96 -7.84 -3.07
CA LYS A 34 4.61 -6.95 -4.04
C LYS A 34 3.72 -6.69 -5.25
N GLU A 35 3.08 -7.71 -5.79
CA GLU A 35 2.11 -7.54 -6.89
C GLU A 35 0.97 -6.60 -6.48
N CYS A 36 0.46 -6.73 -5.26
CA CYS A 36 -0.58 -5.84 -4.73
C CYS A 36 -0.10 -4.39 -4.62
N LEU A 37 1.15 -4.17 -4.24
CA LEU A 37 1.74 -2.83 -4.24
C LEU A 37 1.75 -2.23 -5.66
N GLU A 38 2.20 -2.98 -6.64
CA GLU A 38 2.25 -2.55 -8.04
C GLU A 38 0.84 -2.25 -8.58
N ILE A 39 -0.14 -3.11 -8.26
CA ILE A 39 -1.56 -2.91 -8.61
C ILE A 39 -2.11 -1.63 -7.95
N GLY A 40 -1.80 -1.41 -6.68
CA GLY A 40 -2.20 -0.19 -5.97
C GLY A 40 -1.61 1.07 -6.59
N ILE A 41 -0.34 1.05 -6.96
CA ILE A 41 0.33 2.17 -7.64
C ILE A 41 -0.33 2.45 -9.00
N GLN A 42 -0.64 1.41 -9.77
CA GLN A 42 -1.33 1.58 -11.06
C GLN A 42 -2.74 2.12 -10.92
N ALA A 43 -3.45 1.77 -9.86
CA ALA A 43 -4.78 2.30 -9.57
C ALA A 43 -4.77 3.74 -9.05
N ALA A 44 -3.64 4.19 -8.48
CA ALA A 44 -3.47 5.53 -7.90
C ALA A 44 -3.23 6.59 -8.98
N GLN A 45 -4.17 6.75 -9.88
CA GLN A 45 -4.11 7.74 -10.94
C GLN A 45 -4.76 9.06 -10.51
N PRO A 46 -4.33 10.20 -11.06
CA PRO A 46 -5.04 11.46 -10.87
C PRO A 46 -6.53 11.30 -11.22
N TRP A 47 -7.38 11.84 -10.35
CA TRP A 47 -8.85 11.83 -10.46
C TRP A 47 -9.51 10.48 -10.14
N ALA A 48 -8.75 9.41 -9.90
CA ALA A 48 -9.25 8.20 -9.26
C ALA A 48 -9.50 8.47 -7.76
N ARG A 49 -10.03 7.49 -7.06
CA ARG A 49 -10.29 7.60 -5.61
C ARG A 49 -9.45 6.62 -4.82
N LEU A 50 -9.17 6.94 -3.57
CA LEU A 50 -8.41 6.04 -2.68
C LEU A 50 -9.11 4.68 -2.49
N GLY A 51 -10.45 4.65 -2.55
CA GLY A 51 -11.21 3.40 -2.56
C GLY A 51 -10.96 2.52 -3.79
N ASP A 52 -10.57 3.10 -4.92
CA ASP A 52 -10.17 2.34 -6.11
C ASP A 52 -8.85 1.60 -5.87
N VAL A 53 -7.90 2.27 -5.20
CA VAL A 53 -6.62 1.68 -4.80
C VAL A 53 -6.84 0.52 -3.83
N GLY A 54 -7.60 0.75 -2.76
CA GLY A 54 -7.90 -0.26 -1.75
C GLY A 54 -8.66 -1.46 -2.33
N ALA A 55 -9.67 -1.22 -3.17
CA ALA A 55 -10.44 -2.28 -3.82
C ALA A 55 -9.58 -3.15 -4.74
N ALA A 56 -8.69 -2.55 -5.52
CA ALA A 56 -7.80 -3.29 -6.43
C ALA A 56 -6.82 -4.18 -5.66
N ILE A 57 -6.23 -3.67 -4.59
CA ILE A 57 -5.33 -4.41 -3.70
C ILE A 57 -6.08 -5.57 -3.03
N GLN A 58 -7.21 -5.29 -2.41
CA GLN A 58 -8.02 -6.30 -1.72
C GLN A 58 -8.44 -7.43 -2.66
N GLN A 59 -8.93 -7.10 -3.83
CA GLN A 59 -9.36 -8.09 -4.82
C GLN A 59 -8.24 -9.06 -5.20
N HIS A 60 -7.03 -8.55 -5.42
CA HIS A 60 -5.89 -9.40 -5.79
C HIS A 60 -5.42 -10.24 -4.60
N ALA A 61 -5.35 -9.68 -3.40
CA ALA A 61 -4.98 -10.41 -2.19
C ALA A 61 -5.95 -11.57 -1.91
N GLU A 62 -7.26 -11.30 -1.90
CA GLU A 62 -8.29 -12.29 -1.62
C GLU A 62 -8.35 -13.39 -2.70
N LYS A 63 -8.17 -13.04 -3.96
CA LYS A 63 -8.06 -14.00 -5.07
C LYS A 63 -6.90 -14.99 -4.87
N ASN A 64 -5.84 -14.58 -4.19
CA ASN A 64 -4.68 -15.40 -3.87
C ASN A 64 -4.78 -16.09 -2.49
N GLY A 65 -5.91 -15.95 -1.80
CA GLY A 65 -6.16 -16.61 -0.52
C GLY A 65 -5.61 -15.87 0.70
N TYR A 66 -5.29 -14.59 0.56
CA TYR A 66 -4.81 -13.75 1.66
C TYR A 66 -5.88 -12.76 2.12
N SER A 67 -5.77 -12.32 3.37
CA SER A 67 -6.63 -11.28 3.91
C SER A 67 -5.84 -10.00 4.25
N VAL A 68 -6.49 -8.87 4.04
CA VAL A 68 -5.89 -7.56 4.30
C VAL A 68 -5.87 -7.26 5.78
N VAL A 69 -4.74 -6.78 6.30
CA VAL A 69 -4.64 -6.21 7.65
C VAL A 69 -5.36 -4.86 7.63
N ARG A 70 -6.50 -4.76 8.32
CA ARG A 70 -7.38 -3.58 8.26
C ARG A 70 -7.03 -2.51 9.27
N GLU A 71 -6.27 -2.85 10.30
CA GLU A 71 -5.85 -1.95 11.37
C GLU A 71 -4.70 -1.03 10.99
N LEU A 72 -4.05 -1.31 9.86
CA LEU A 72 -2.91 -0.55 9.36
C LEU A 72 -3.19 -0.06 7.94
N CYS A 73 -2.74 1.14 7.65
CA CYS A 73 -2.95 1.78 6.34
C CYS A 73 -1.71 2.56 5.90
N GLY A 74 -1.67 2.91 4.63
CA GLY A 74 -0.79 3.94 4.13
C GLY A 74 -1.27 5.33 4.56
N HIS A 75 -0.49 6.35 4.29
CA HIS A 75 -0.73 7.69 4.81
C HIS A 75 -0.14 8.77 3.90
N GLY A 76 -0.67 9.98 4.00
CA GLY A 76 0.01 11.15 3.46
C GLY A 76 1.39 11.33 4.11
N VAL A 77 2.34 11.83 3.35
CA VAL A 77 3.72 12.05 3.81
C VAL A 77 4.29 13.29 3.13
N GLY A 78 5.04 14.09 3.87
CA GLY A 78 5.65 15.29 3.32
C GLY A 78 6.09 16.27 4.41
N ILE A 79 5.21 17.16 4.87
CA ILE A 79 5.50 18.12 5.94
C ILE A 79 5.55 17.41 7.29
N LYS A 80 4.71 16.39 7.47
CA LYS A 80 4.75 15.48 8.60
C LYS A 80 5.06 14.08 8.10
N PHE A 81 5.58 13.22 8.98
CA PHE A 81 5.83 11.82 8.64
C PHE A 81 4.53 11.07 8.37
N HIS A 82 3.52 11.27 9.23
CA HIS A 82 2.16 10.79 9.00
C HIS A 82 1.22 11.98 8.93
N GLU A 83 0.57 12.14 7.81
CA GLU A 83 -0.45 13.19 7.60
C GLU A 83 -1.59 12.62 6.75
N GLU A 84 -2.69 13.34 6.69
CA GLU A 84 -3.80 12.95 5.82
C GLU A 84 -3.39 12.92 4.34
N PRO A 85 -4.03 12.04 3.54
CA PRO A 85 -5.11 11.12 3.91
C PRO A 85 -4.60 9.76 4.43
N ASP A 86 -5.48 9.00 5.12
CA ASP A 86 -5.29 7.56 5.31
C ASP A 86 -5.52 6.84 3.97
N VAL A 87 -4.65 5.88 3.67
CA VAL A 87 -4.68 5.10 2.42
C VAL A 87 -4.89 3.63 2.76
N GLU A 88 -6.13 3.22 2.81
CA GLU A 88 -6.52 1.85 3.14
C GLU A 88 -6.20 0.89 1.98
N HIS A 89 -5.80 -0.34 2.33
CA HIS A 89 -5.51 -1.40 1.37
C HIS A 89 -6.71 -2.32 1.13
N PHE A 90 -7.88 -1.86 1.50
CA PHE A 90 -9.19 -2.46 1.24
C PHE A 90 -10.17 -1.33 0.93
N GLY A 91 -11.33 -1.67 0.41
CA GLY A 91 -12.34 -0.67 0.14
C GLY A 91 -13.25 -1.03 -1.01
N ARG A 92 -14.00 -0.03 -1.44
CA ARG A 92 -14.97 -0.16 -2.51
C ARG A 92 -14.66 0.85 -3.62
N LYS A 93 -14.68 0.35 -4.85
CA LYS A 93 -14.46 1.17 -6.04
C LYS A 93 -15.41 2.37 -6.07
N GLY A 94 -14.87 3.53 -6.45
CA GLY A 94 -15.63 4.77 -6.55
C GLY A 94 -15.86 5.50 -5.23
N THR A 95 -15.21 5.07 -4.13
CA THR A 95 -15.35 5.68 -2.80
C THR A 95 -14.04 6.31 -2.32
N GLY A 96 -14.14 7.08 -1.25
CA GLY A 96 -13.01 7.73 -0.61
C GLY A 96 -12.57 9.03 -1.28
N MET A 97 -11.48 9.60 -0.78
CA MET A 97 -10.93 10.86 -1.27
C MET A 97 -10.47 10.74 -2.72
N MET A 98 -10.72 11.75 -3.52
CA MET A 98 -10.20 11.86 -4.88
C MET A 98 -8.70 12.16 -4.84
N ILE A 99 -7.94 11.46 -5.66
CA ILE A 99 -6.50 11.67 -5.82
C ILE A 99 -6.28 12.84 -6.76
N LEU A 100 -5.61 13.87 -6.27
CA LEU A 100 -5.28 15.06 -7.03
C LEU A 100 -3.80 15.07 -7.42
N PRO A 101 -3.46 15.67 -8.58
CA PRO A 101 -2.05 15.88 -8.93
C PRO A 101 -1.29 16.61 -7.83
N GLY A 102 -0.08 16.14 -7.52
CA GLY A 102 0.77 16.73 -6.47
C GLY A 102 0.60 16.13 -5.08
N MET A 103 -0.40 15.27 -4.86
CA MET A 103 -0.50 14.53 -3.59
C MET A 103 0.64 13.55 -3.43
N THR A 104 1.16 13.44 -2.21
CA THR A 104 2.19 12.47 -1.81
C THR A 104 1.66 11.60 -0.68
N PHE A 105 1.72 10.29 -0.85
CA PHE A 105 1.24 9.33 0.15
C PHE A 105 1.92 7.98 -0.03
N THR A 106 1.85 7.14 0.98
CA THR A 106 2.37 5.77 0.93
C THR A 106 1.29 4.77 0.52
N ILE A 107 1.72 3.69 -0.11
CA ILE A 107 0.95 2.46 -0.32
C ILE A 107 1.80 1.34 0.25
N GLU A 108 1.34 0.70 1.30
CA GLU A 108 2.11 -0.26 2.08
C GLU A 108 1.30 -1.49 2.47
N PRO A 109 0.90 -2.31 1.48
CA PRO A 109 -0.01 -3.44 1.70
C PRO A 109 0.58 -4.45 2.68
N MET A 110 -0.28 -4.89 3.61
CA MET A 110 0.05 -5.87 4.65
C MET A 110 -1.05 -6.93 4.70
N PHE A 111 -0.65 -8.20 4.69
CA PHE A 111 -1.59 -9.31 4.59
C PHE A 111 -1.31 -10.41 5.62
N PHE A 112 -2.37 -11.12 5.96
CA PHE A 112 -2.30 -12.39 6.68
C PHE A 112 -2.39 -13.57 5.71
N MET A 113 -1.75 -14.67 6.07
CA MET A 113 -1.96 -15.97 5.44
C MET A 113 -3.24 -16.59 5.99
N GLY A 114 -4.24 -16.64 5.17
CA GLY A 114 -5.53 -17.24 5.54
C GLY A 114 -6.60 -16.26 5.96
#